data_9ca76479feba0ff4adda7c1bac216ac3
#
_entry.id   9ca76479feba0ff4adda7c1bac216ac3
#
_cell.length_a   1.000
_cell.length_b   1.000
_cell.length_c   1.000
_cell.angle_alpha   90.00
_cell.angle_beta   90.00
_cell.angle_gamma   90.00
#
_symmetry.space_group_name_H-M   'P 1'
#
loop_
_entity.id
_entity.type
_entity.pdbx_description
1 polymer ?
#
loop_
_entity_poly.entity_id
_entity_poly.type
_entity_poly.pdbx_seq_one_letter_code
_entity_poly.pdbx_strand_id
1 'polypeptide(L)'
;MNLWVLTEEKPKRSVLYQIISLYCKDFQASVSGEVTDVKVLPVMKTQKFSFTYLVKGLEVSGIKNIFVKTVSGNTSFVDFLVFRQSEEPKEDLFDTPIMAIEETKTSDIESRNTGVSQRVTKFVYIDNFYRDVKKYMLYNEEHEEDIFKRPSDTNIIGTNILMTLGVEIVGKKNLSWFKKYKTINEIIDAKNSQRQPPAGNVPIRIDRKGDTIEISGRLSKPKEAGNIGHDPNIGTFSMLSKGLRALGWTGRIVITKHGVKQSYINKSGVNNKFLFICKMLNLELKDIVLPAEINFPKTYWHYEQSSEKVASILLHILSENNGMIEVYQNHAGCERGYFFTKERDPIALHKKASDGTNLLLPDVVMYDIDENMVLLVEGKRLSTLQDGVREIQGYYAIENEWIEKYYPGSTIYDCISIFGGTEKDVPHPDVLLYVSEKGDIRINSGAPKAAIDALSLTEDVSCINYEVIDF
;
A
#
# COMPACT_ATOMS: atom_id res chain seq x y z
N MET A 1 -27.83 2.46 2.99
CA MET A 1 -26.49 2.94 2.63
C MET A 1 -25.55 1.76 2.60
N ASN A 2 -24.51 1.79 1.76
CA ASN A 2 -23.44 0.81 1.76
C ASN A 2 -22.16 1.46 2.29
N LEU A 3 -21.23 0.64 2.77
CA LEU A 3 -19.89 1.04 3.11
C LEU A 3 -18.94 0.50 2.02
N TRP A 4 -18.12 1.40 1.45
CA TRP A 4 -17.17 1.06 0.40
C TRP A 4 -15.76 1.30 0.91
N VAL A 5 -14.92 0.28 0.88
CA VAL A 5 -13.50 0.35 1.23
C VAL A 5 -12.70 0.20 -0.05
N LEU A 6 -12.08 1.29 -0.52
CA LEU A 6 -11.24 1.31 -1.70
C LEU A 6 -9.78 1.11 -1.29
N THR A 7 -9.06 0.23 -1.97
CA THR A 7 -7.66 -0.12 -1.67
C THR A 7 -6.91 -0.56 -2.92
N GLU A 8 -5.58 -0.42 -2.92
CA GLU A 8 -4.72 -0.95 -4.00
C GLU A 8 -4.37 -2.43 -3.80
N GLU A 9 -4.64 -2.98 -2.61
CA GLU A 9 -4.30 -4.36 -2.23
C GLU A 9 -5.50 -5.07 -1.62
N LYS A 10 -5.40 -6.39 -1.48
CA LYS A 10 -6.32 -7.14 -0.64
C LYS A 10 -6.06 -6.81 0.84
N PRO A 11 -7.04 -6.28 1.58
CA PRO A 11 -6.86 -6.06 3.02
C PRO A 11 -6.86 -7.39 3.79
N LYS A 12 -6.05 -7.48 4.84
CA LYS A 12 -6.18 -8.57 5.83
C LYS A 12 -7.55 -8.47 6.52
N ARG A 13 -8.11 -9.60 6.91
CA ARG A 13 -9.41 -9.64 7.63
C ARG A 13 -9.38 -8.80 8.91
N SER A 14 -8.28 -8.86 9.66
CA SER A 14 -8.07 -8.06 10.88
C SER A 14 -8.04 -6.55 10.60
N VAL A 15 -7.41 -6.14 9.51
CA VAL A 15 -7.35 -4.73 9.09
C VAL A 15 -8.73 -4.24 8.65
N LEU A 16 -9.45 -5.06 7.88
CA LEU A 16 -10.81 -4.74 7.47
C LEU A 16 -11.73 -4.58 8.69
N TYR A 17 -11.63 -5.47 9.66
CA TYR A 17 -12.36 -5.37 10.93
C TYR A 17 -12.00 -4.08 11.71
N GLN A 18 -10.71 -3.71 11.75
CA GLN A 18 -10.27 -2.45 12.37
C GLN A 18 -10.88 -1.23 11.67
N ILE A 19 -10.87 -1.19 10.33
CA ILE A 19 -11.48 -0.11 9.55
C ILE A 19 -12.96 0.03 9.89
N ILE A 20 -13.70 -1.09 9.94
CA ILE A 20 -15.12 -1.11 10.27
C ILE A 20 -15.34 -0.66 11.73
N SER A 21 -14.48 -1.08 12.66
CA SER A 21 -14.53 -0.66 14.05
C SER A 21 -14.30 0.84 14.23
N LEU A 22 -13.35 1.41 13.47
CA LEU A 22 -13.14 2.88 13.46
C LEU A 22 -14.33 3.61 12.88
N TYR A 23 -14.95 3.10 11.81
CA TYR A 23 -16.19 3.63 11.29
C TYR A 23 -17.29 3.63 12.36
N CYS A 24 -17.49 2.50 13.04
CA CYS A 24 -18.53 2.39 14.08
C CYS A 24 -18.29 3.37 15.24
N LYS A 25 -17.04 3.52 15.69
CA LYS A 25 -16.65 4.49 16.71
C LYS A 25 -17.03 5.93 16.30
N ASP A 26 -16.69 6.31 15.06
CA ASP A 26 -16.86 7.70 14.60
C ASP A 26 -18.30 8.06 14.27
N PHE A 27 -19.07 7.13 13.78
CA PHE A 27 -20.44 7.34 13.31
C PHE A 27 -21.49 6.74 14.25
N GLN A 28 -21.08 6.36 15.46
CA GLN A 28 -21.97 5.82 16.52
C GLN A 28 -22.80 4.63 16.02
N ALA A 29 -22.18 3.79 15.18
CA ALA A 29 -22.75 2.54 14.70
C ALA A 29 -22.28 1.38 15.59
N SER A 30 -22.99 0.25 15.54
CA SER A 30 -22.59 -1.01 16.15
C SER A 30 -22.17 -2.01 15.08
N VAL A 31 -21.23 -2.88 15.40
CA VAL A 31 -20.84 -4.03 14.58
C VAL A 31 -21.12 -5.30 15.33
N SER A 32 -21.66 -6.32 14.64
CA SER A 32 -21.76 -7.71 15.10
C SER A 32 -20.95 -8.61 14.16
N GLY A 33 -20.50 -9.76 14.68
CA GLY A 33 -19.56 -10.66 14.04
C GLY A 33 -18.12 -10.44 14.50
N GLU A 34 -17.28 -11.45 14.28
CA GLU A 34 -15.87 -11.46 14.69
C GLU A 34 -14.94 -11.49 13.48
N VAL A 35 -13.65 -11.26 13.71
CA VAL A 35 -12.62 -11.29 12.64
C VAL A 35 -12.61 -12.62 11.89
N THR A 36 -12.83 -13.73 12.61
CA THR A 36 -12.88 -15.09 12.07
C THR A 36 -14.07 -15.34 11.14
N ASP A 37 -15.15 -14.57 11.30
CA ASP A 37 -16.36 -14.70 10.47
C ASP A 37 -16.23 -13.96 9.14
N VAL A 38 -15.23 -13.08 9.00
CA VAL A 38 -15.06 -12.27 7.82
C VAL A 38 -14.72 -13.12 6.61
N LYS A 39 -15.59 -13.08 5.61
CA LYS A 39 -15.35 -13.61 4.26
C LYS A 39 -15.46 -12.48 3.24
N VAL A 40 -14.56 -12.51 2.28
CA VAL A 40 -14.53 -11.52 1.19
C VAL A 40 -14.86 -12.28 -0.10
N LEU A 41 -15.99 -11.96 -0.73
CA LEU A 41 -16.50 -12.71 -1.88
C LEU A 41 -16.53 -11.82 -3.13
N PRO A 42 -16.04 -12.29 -4.29
CA PRO A 42 -16.07 -11.49 -5.52
C PRO A 42 -17.50 -11.21 -5.97
N VAL A 43 -17.74 -10.02 -6.53
CA VAL A 43 -19.04 -9.60 -7.05
C VAL A 43 -18.95 -9.41 -8.55
N MET A 44 -19.85 -10.08 -9.27
CA MET A 44 -20.01 -9.87 -10.72
C MET A 44 -21.15 -8.91 -10.99
N LYS A 45 -20.91 -7.91 -11.83
CA LYS A 45 -21.94 -7.02 -12.35
C LYS A 45 -22.08 -7.24 -13.86
N THR A 46 -23.27 -7.62 -14.30
CA THR A 46 -23.64 -7.66 -15.73
C THR A 46 -22.60 -8.32 -16.65
N GLN A 47 -22.17 -9.52 -16.32
CA GLN A 47 -21.19 -10.30 -17.09
C GLN A 47 -19.81 -9.63 -17.24
N LYS A 48 -19.45 -8.72 -16.33
CA LYS A 48 -18.13 -8.12 -16.27
C LYS A 48 -17.56 -8.23 -14.88
N PHE A 49 -16.29 -8.64 -14.77
CA PHE A 49 -15.57 -8.63 -13.51
C PHE A 49 -15.35 -7.18 -13.07
N SER A 50 -15.81 -6.84 -11.87
CA SER A 50 -15.86 -5.44 -11.43
C SER A 50 -14.82 -5.09 -10.37
N PHE A 51 -13.92 -6.01 -10.02
CA PHE A 51 -12.93 -5.83 -8.95
C PHE A 51 -13.53 -5.40 -7.61
N THR A 52 -14.77 -5.77 -7.41
CA THR A 52 -15.56 -5.48 -6.22
C THR A 52 -15.79 -6.78 -5.47
N TYR A 53 -15.66 -6.72 -4.17
CA TYR A 53 -15.85 -7.86 -3.28
C TYR A 53 -16.85 -7.50 -2.20
N LEU A 54 -17.76 -8.41 -1.89
CA LEU A 54 -18.73 -8.28 -0.81
C LEU A 54 -18.15 -8.88 0.47
N VAL A 55 -18.17 -8.13 1.56
CA VAL A 55 -17.79 -8.61 2.88
C VAL A 55 -18.99 -9.27 3.53
N LYS A 56 -18.84 -10.51 3.97
CA LYS A 56 -19.80 -11.29 4.76
C LYS A 56 -19.25 -11.53 6.16
N GLY A 57 -20.13 -11.94 7.09
CA GLY A 57 -19.78 -12.25 8.47
C GLY A 57 -19.73 -11.04 9.40
N LEU A 58 -19.91 -9.82 8.87
CA LEU A 58 -20.04 -8.61 9.67
C LEU A 58 -21.34 -7.89 9.33
N GLU A 59 -22.07 -7.47 10.37
CA GLU A 59 -23.23 -6.61 10.23
C GLU A 59 -22.98 -5.28 10.95
N VAL A 60 -23.23 -4.18 10.26
CA VAL A 60 -23.06 -2.81 10.80
C VAL A 60 -24.39 -2.08 10.79
N SER A 61 -24.78 -1.51 11.92
CA SER A 61 -26.04 -0.82 12.04
C SER A 61 -26.13 0.36 11.05
N GLY A 62 -27.24 0.41 10.28
CA GLY A 62 -27.46 1.43 9.25
C GLY A 62 -26.71 1.22 7.94
N ILE A 63 -25.94 0.14 7.81
CA ILE A 63 -25.25 -0.27 6.59
C ILE A 63 -25.89 -1.55 6.04
N LYS A 64 -26.22 -1.54 4.74
CA LYS A 64 -26.84 -2.68 4.09
C LYS A 64 -25.78 -3.71 3.64
N ASN A 65 -24.71 -3.23 3.03
CA ASN A 65 -23.60 -4.05 2.56
C ASN A 65 -22.28 -3.34 2.79
N ILE A 66 -21.23 -4.11 2.97
CA ILE A 66 -19.84 -3.66 3.03
C ILE A 66 -19.14 -4.20 1.81
N PHE A 67 -18.54 -3.33 1.03
CA PHE A 67 -17.79 -3.69 -0.17
C PHE A 67 -16.33 -3.29 -0.04
N VAL A 68 -15.45 -4.14 -0.52
CA VAL A 68 -14.05 -3.82 -0.82
C VAL A 68 -13.93 -3.68 -2.33
N LYS A 69 -13.21 -2.66 -2.78
CA LYS A 69 -12.97 -2.44 -4.20
C LYS A 69 -11.50 -2.14 -4.46
N THR A 70 -10.92 -2.88 -5.39
CA THR A 70 -9.53 -2.65 -5.82
C THR A 70 -9.48 -1.48 -6.79
N VAL A 71 -8.59 -0.55 -6.50
CA VAL A 71 -8.35 0.67 -7.28
C VAL A 71 -6.86 0.89 -7.50
N SER A 72 -6.51 1.72 -8.45
CA SER A 72 -5.16 2.22 -8.64
C SER A 72 -5.09 3.69 -8.24
N GLY A 73 -4.13 4.04 -7.40
CA GLY A 73 -3.88 5.42 -7.03
C GLY A 73 -3.04 6.17 -8.07
N ASN A 74 -3.36 7.42 -8.31
CA ASN A 74 -2.60 8.26 -9.25
C ASN A 74 -1.23 8.66 -8.71
N THR A 75 -1.15 8.97 -7.43
CA THR A 75 0.10 9.38 -6.78
C THR A 75 -0.08 9.41 -5.27
N SER A 76 0.86 8.84 -4.55
CA SER A 76 0.83 8.82 -3.07
C SER A 76 -0.54 8.44 -2.50
N PHE A 77 -1.14 7.39 -3.03
CA PHE A 77 -2.42 6.87 -2.55
C PHE A 77 -2.27 6.37 -1.11
N VAL A 78 -3.25 6.65 -0.25
CA VAL A 78 -3.36 6.03 1.07
C VAL A 78 -3.82 4.58 0.90
N ASP A 79 -3.54 3.74 1.88
CA ASP A 79 -3.86 2.32 1.74
C ASP A 79 -5.38 2.07 1.64
N PHE A 80 -6.19 2.91 2.30
CA PHE A 80 -7.66 2.77 2.24
C PHE A 80 -8.38 4.11 2.19
N LEU A 81 -9.41 4.19 1.32
CA LEU A 81 -10.45 5.22 1.35
C LEU A 81 -11.78 4.58 1.69
N VAL A 82 -12.52 5.19 2.61
CA VAL A 82 -13.84 4.68 3.01
C VAL A 82 -14.93 5.68 2.62
N PHE A 83 -15.96 5.17 1.93
CA PHE A 83 -17.14 5.95 1.52
C PHE A 83 -18.39 5.34 2.14
N ARG A 84 -19.36 6.21 2.46
CA ARG A 84 -20.70 5.81 2.94
C ARG A 84 -21.75 6.33 2.01
N GLN A 85 -22.18 5.52 1.05
CA GLN A 85 -23.16 5.89 0.03
C GLN A 85 -23.86 4.65 -0.54
N SER A 86 -25.01 4.85 -1.22
CA SER A 86 -25.78 3.74 -1.79
C SER A 86 -25.12 3.16 -3.03
N GLU A 87 -24.60 4.03 -3.87
CA GLU A 87 -23.98 3.68 -5.15
C GLU A 87 -22.47 3.51 -4.99
N GLU A 88 -21.87 2.88 -5.98
CA GLU A 88 -20.42 2.74 -6.10
C GLU A 88 -19.75 4.12 -6.22
N PRO A 89 -18.66 4.41 -5.47
CA PRO A 89 -17.97 5.69 -5.56
C PRO A 89 -17.47 5.96 -6.97
N LYS A 90 -17.58 7.20 -7.43
CA LYS A 90 -17.09 7.62 -8.75
C LYS A 90 -15.67 8.15 -8.67
N GLU A 91 -14.91 7.97 -9.74
CA GLU A 91 -13.52 8.42 -9.85
C GLU A 91 -13.37 9.95 -9.81
N ASP A 92 -14.45 10.67 -9.99
CA ASP A 92 -14.45 12.12 -9.90
C ASP A 92 -14.40 12.60 -8.43
N LEU A 93 -14.04 13.87 -8.25
CA LEU A 93 -13.91 14.47 -6.93
C LEU A 93 -15.25 14.84 -6.27
N PHE A 94 -16.38 14.49 -6.87
CA PHE A 94 -17.70 14.76 -6.29
C PHE A 94 -18.02 13.79 -5.16
N ASP A 95 -17.60 12.55 -5.28
CA ASP A 95 -17.72 11.59 -4.20
C ASP A 95 -16.57 11.80 -3.19
N THR A 96 -16.93 12.16 -1.96
CA THR A 96 -15.94 12.44 -0.91
C THR A 96 -15.86 11.26 0.07
N PRO A 97 -14.66 10.71 0.32
CA PRO A 97 -14.48 9.70 1.35
C PRO A 97 -14.77 10.29 2.73
N ILE A 98 -15.32 9.48 3.61
CA ILE A 98 -15.53 9.86 5.01
C ILE A 98 -14.29 9.58 5.86
N MET A 99 -13.44 8.62 5.43
CA MET A 99 -12.20 8.27 6.11
C MET A 99 -11.10 8.01 5.08
N ALA A 100 -9.87 8.40 5.43
CA ALA A 100 -8.64 8.07 4.73
C ALA A 100 -7.67 7.42 5.72
N ILE A 101 -7.18 6.24 5.41
CA ILE A 101 -6.43 5.40 6.33
C ILE A 101 -5.14 4.95 5.66
N GLU A 102 -4.05 5.11 6.40
CA GLU A 102 -2.73 4.60 6.04
C GLU A 102 -2.32 3.54 7.05
N GLU A 103 -1.78 2.43 6.61
CA GLU A 103 -1.32 1.33 7.44
C GLU A 103 0.21 1.22 7.42
N THR A 104 0.80 0.79 8.51
CA THR A 104 2.19 0.31 8.53
C THR A 104 2.26 -1.02 9.25
N LYS A 105 2.92 -1.98 8.61
CA LYS A 105 3.18 -3.33 9.12
C LYS A 105 4.59 -3.44 9.71
N THR A 106 5.47 -2.45 9.43
CA THR A 106 6.88 -2.51 9.77
C THR A 106 7.19 -1.76 11.04
N SER A 107 8.10 -2.32 11.85
CA SER A 107 8.66 -1.66 13.02
C SER A 107 9.47 -0.41 12.65
N ASP A 108 9.69 0.47 13.64
CA ASP A 108 10.54 1.66 13.49
C ASP A 108 12.01 1.34 13.14
N ILE A 109 12.46 0.13 13.42
CA ILE A 109 13.84 -0.32 13.14
C ILE A 109 13.98 -0.70 11.67
N GLU A 110 12.98 -1.34 11.09
CA GLU A 110 13.00 -1.84 9.72
C GLU A 110 12.51 -0.83 8.71
N SER A 111 11.51 0.01 9.07
CA SER A 111 11.14 1.13 8.24
C SER A 111 12.32 2.10 8.21
N ARG A 112 13.07 2.07 7.11
CA ARG A 112 14.09 3.10 6.87
C ARG A 112 13.51 4.45 7.31
N ASN A 113 14.28 5.23 8.04
CA ASN A 113 13.92 6.52 8.68
C ASN A 113 13.07 7.51 7.84
N THR A 114 12.73 7.17 6.60
CA THR A 114 11.95 7.96 5.67
C THR A 114 10.48 7.53 5.54
N GLY A 115 10.12 6.34 6.03
CA GLY A 115 8.78 5.79 5.83
C GLY A 115 7.67 6.69 6.39
N VAL A 116 7.83 7.21 7.61
CA VAL A 116 6.84 8.12 8.21
C VAL A 116 6.68 9.41 7.40
N SER A 117 7.76 9.95 6.84
CA SER A 117 7.71 11.16 6.00
C SER A 117 6.93 10.93 4.70
N GLN A 118 7.08 9.75 4.11
CA GLN A 118 6.32 9.36 2.92
C GLN A 118 4.82 9.20 3.23
N ARG A 119 4.47 8.62 4.37
CA ARG A 119 3.08 8.48 4.84
C ARG A 119 2.43 9.84 5.09
N VAL A 120 3.14 10.78 5.73
CA VAL A 120 2.63 12.17 5.86
C VAL A 120 2.32 12.77 4.50
N THR A 121 3.14 12.49 3.48
CA THR A 121 2.91 13.01 2.13
C THR A 121 1.59 12.50 1.53
N LYS A 122 1.19 11.26 1.81
CA LYS A 122 -0.11 10.73 1.40
C LYS A 122 -1.26 11.57 1.94
N PHE A 123 -1.20 11.98 3.21
CA PHE A 123 -2.21 12.87 3.80
C PHE A 123 -2.15 14.32 3.26
N VAL A 124 -0.99 14.77 2.78
CA VAL A 124 -0.92 16.06 2.04
C VAL A 124 -1.74 15.98 0.76
N TYR A 125 -1.68 14.86 0.04
CA TYR A 125 -2.53 14.64 -1.14
C TYR A 125 -4.00 14.53 -0.77
N ILE A 126 -4.36 13.82 0.30
CA ILE A 126 -5.76 13.74 0.78
C ILE A 126 -6.31 15.14 1.03
N ASP A 127 -5.59 15.98 1.78
CA ASP A 127 -6.03 17.36 2.07
C ASP A 127 -6.15 18.26 0.83
N ASN A 128 -5.45 17.90 -0.27
CA ASN A 128 -5.55 18.64 -1.51
C ASN A 128 -6.78 18.22 -2.34
N PHE A 129 -7.11 16.93 -2.34
CA PHE A 129 -8.22 16.39 -3.12
C PHE A 129 -9.56 16.45 -2.39
N TYR A 130 -9.55 16.26 -1.07
CA TYR A 130 -10.77 16.11 -0.27
C TYR A 130 -10.76 17.03 0.95
N ARG A 131 -11.94 17.48 1.34
CA ARG A 131 -12.15 18.27 2.56
C ARG A 131 -12.87 17.43 3.61
N ASP A 132 -12.62 17.74 4.87
CA ASP A 132 -13.34 17.21 6.04
C ASP A 132 -13.30 15.67 6.16
N VAL A 133 -12.25 15.04 5.65
CA VAL A 133 -12.01 13.60 5.73
C VAL A 133 -11.34 13.26 7.05
N LYS A 134 -11.88 12.28 7.79
CA LYS A 134 -11.21 11.71 8.96
C LYS A 134 -9.99 10.93 8.55
N LYS A 135 -8.87 11.15 9.23
CA LYS A 135 -7.57 10.59 8.86
C LYS A 135 -7.04 9.71 9.96
N TYR A 136 -6.60 8.50 9.59
CA TYR A 136 -6.06 7.50 10.50
C TYR A 136 -4.71 6.99 10.03
N MET A 137 -3.82 6.76 10.99
CA MET A 137 -2.59 6.02 10.81
C MET A 137 -2.68 4.75 11.66
N LEU A 138 -2.77 3.59 11.03
CA LEU A 138 -2.78 2.28 11.69
C LEU A 138 -1.36 1.75 11.81
N TYR A 139 -0.96 1.45 13.04
CA TYR A 139 0.30 0.78 13.35
C TYR A 139 0.01 -0.69 13.71
N ASN A 140 0.05 -1.55 12.72
CA ASN A 140 -0.07 -3.00 12.86
C ASN A 140 1.34 -3.60 12.89
N GLU A 141 2.13 -3.20 13.91
CA GLU A 141 3.50 -3.64 14.10
C GLU A 141 3.49 -5.13 14.46
N GLU A 142 4.01 -5.97 13.57
CA GLU A 142 4.01 -7.42 13.70
C GLU A 142 5.12 -7.92 14.64
N HIS A 143 6.13 -7.09 14.95
CA HIS A 143 7.18 -7.39 15.93
C HIS A 143 6.95 -6.73 17.29
N GLU A 144 6.87 -7.55 18.32
CA GLU A 144 6.66 -7.06 19.70
C GLU A 144 7.91 -6.50 20.38
N GLU A 145 9.10 -6.85 19.91
CA GLU A 145 10.37 -6.49 20.58
C GLU A 145 10.64 -4.98 20.67
N ASP A 146 9.98 -4.18 19.85
CA ASP A 146 10.19 -2.73 19.78
C ASP A 146 9.31 -1.91 20.72
N ILE A 147 8.40 -2.55 21.46
CA ILE A 147 7.40 -1.88 22.30
C ILE A 147 8.05 -1.00 23.38
N PHE A 148 9.21 -1.40 23.88
CA PHE A 148 9.90 -0.74 25.00
C PHE A 148 11.06 0.14 24.56
N LYS A 149 11.39 0.18 23.27
CA LYS A 149 12.49 1.04 22.79
C LYS A 149 11.97 2.42 22.43
N ARG A 150 12.80 3.42 22.72
CA ARG A 150 12.52 4.79 22.26
C ARG A 150 12.51 4.82 20.72
N PRO A 151 11.43 5.32 20.09
CA PRO A 151 11.39 5.48 18.65
C PRO A 151 12.50 6.39 18.12
N SER A 152 12.87 6.25 16.85
CA SER A 152 13.83 7.16 16.23
C SER A 152 13.30 8.60 16.23
N ASP A 153 14.20 9.58 16.27
CA ASP A 153 13.81 10.99 16.20
C ASP A 153 13.00 11.30 14.94
N THR A 154 13.29 10.64 13.82
CA THR A 154 12.52 10.80 12.59
C THR A 154 11.10 10.30 12.75
N ASN A 155 10.90 9.17 13.41
CA ASN A 155 9.56 8.65 13.68
C ASN A 155 8.80 9.54 14.66
N ILE A 156 9.48 10.01 15.73
CA ILE A 156 8.86 10.94 16.69
C ILE A 156 8.39 12.22 15.98
N ILE A 157 9.26 12.85 15.20
CA ILE A 157 8.93 14.09 14.48
C ILE A 157 7.77 13.84 13.50
N GLY A 158 7.85 12.78 12.71
CA GLY A 158 6.82 12.47 11.73
C GLY A 158 5.46 12.15 12.35
N THR A 159 5.43 11.33 13.41
CA THR A 159 4.19 11.01 14.11
C THR A 159 3.60 12.23 14.81
N ASN A 160 4.43 13.09 15.43
CA ASN A 160 4.00 14.35 16.02
C ASN A 160 3.37 15.28 14.96
N ILE A 161 3.93 15.32 13.75
CA ILE A 161 3.35 16.08 12.64
C ILE A 161 2.02 15.46 12.20
N LEU A 162 1.93 14.12 12.03
CA LEU A 162 0.66 13.45 11.75
C LEU A 162 -0.42 13.85 12.76
N MET A 163 -0.12 13.77 14.05
CA MET A 163 -1.04 14.19 15.11
C MET A 163 -1.41 15.68 15.01
N THR A 164 -0.46 16.54 14.63
CA THR A 164 -0.67 17.97 14.42
C THR A 164 -1.61 18.24 13.23
N LEU A 165 -1.55 17.39 12.20
CA LEU A 165 -2.44 17.43 11.04
C LEU A 165 -3.84 16.82 11.32
N GLY A 166 -4.12 16.42 12.55
CA GLY A 166 -5.39 15.80 12.92
C GLY A 166 -5.53 14.34 12.50
N VAL A 167 -4.41 13.66 12.18
CA VAL A 167 -4.41 12.22 11.94
C VAL A 167 -4.47 11.50 13.28
N GLU A 168 -5.44 10.62 13.47
CA GLU A 168 -5.54 9.77 14.66
C GLU A 168 -4.55 8.60 14.54
N ILE A 169 -3.77 8.38 15.59
CA ILE A 169 -2.79 7.29 15.65
C ILE A 169 -3.42 6.11 16.38
N VAL A 170 -3.50 4.96 15.72
CA VAL A 170 -4.14 3.75 16.23
C VAL A 170 -3.12 2.60 16.25
N GLY A 171 -3.14 1.79 17.30
CA GLY A 171 -2.31 0.59 17.44
C GLY A 171 -0.88 0.83 17.90
N LYS A 172 -0.39 2.06 17.91
CA LYS A 172 0.97 2.35 18.38
C LYS A 172 1.07 2.23 19.89
N LYS A 173 1.94 1.34 20.35
CA LYS A 173 2.02 0.96 21.78
C LYS A 173 2.72 2.00 22.65
N ASN A 174 3.61 2.84 22.13
CA ASN A 174 4.43 3.80 22.88
C ASN A 174 3.97 5.25 22.71
N LEU A 175 2.69 5.53 22.89
CA LEU A 175 2.11 6.87 22.69
C LEU A 175 2.71 7.97 23.58
N SER A 176 3.36 7.62 24.72
CA SER A 176 4.01 8.58 25.61
C SER A 176 5.17 9.37 24.96
N TRP A 177 5.76 8.85 23.88
CA TRP A 177 6.81 9.53 23.13
C TRP A 177 6.29 10.57 22.13
N PHE A 178 4.97 10.61 21.89
CA PHE A 178 4.37 11.41 20.82
C PHE A 178 3.46 12.49 21.38
N LYS A 179 3.51 13.67 20.77
CA LYS A 179 2.64 14.80 21.11
C LYS A 179 2.39 15.68 19.89
N LYS A 180 1.23 16.30 19.85
CA LYS A 180 0.96 17.35 18.85
C LYS A 180 1.90 18.52 19.06
N TYR A 181 2.48 19.04 17.96
CA TYR A 181 3.12 20.34 18.01
C TYR A 181 2.07 21.45 18.14
N LYS A 182 2.38 22.46 18.93
CA LYS A 182 1.51 23.62 19.19
C LYS A 182 2.04 24.88 18.51
N THR A 183 3.34 24.92 18.23
CA THR A 183 4.03 26.09 17.67
C THR A 183 4.98 25.72 16.55
N ILE A 184 5.21 26.66 15.66
CA ILE A 184 6.19 26.54 14.57
C ILE A 184 7.59 26.25 15.13
N ASN A 185 7.97 26.92 16.23
CA ASN A 185 9.29 26.74 16.85
C ASN A 185 9.49 25.30 17.36
N GLU A 186 8.46 24.64 17.87
CA GLU A 186 8.60 23.23 18.28
C GLU A 186 8.99 22.31 17.10
N ILE A 187 8.49 22.55 15.89
CA ILE A 187 8.92 21.79 14.70
C ILE A 187 10.37 22.13 14.34
N ILE A 188 10.72 23.43 14.36
CA ILE A 188 12.06 23.91 14.04
C ILE A 188 13.09 23.30 15.02
N ASP A 189 12.82 23.41 16.31
CA ASP A 189 13.72 22.92 17.37
C ASP A 189 13.87 21.40 17.32
N ALA A 190 12.76 20.67 17.18
CA ALA A 190 12.76 19.22 17.06
C ALA A 190 13.58 18.76 15.85
N LYS A 191 13.41 19.41 14.69
CA LYS A 191 14.15 19.04 13.48
C LYS A 191 15.64 19.41 13.60
N ASN A 192 15.97 20.57 14.15
CA ASN A 192 17.34 21.06 14.25
C ASN A 192 18.15 20.35 15.34
N SER A 193 17.50 19.82 16.37
CA SER A 193 18.14 19.01 17.42
C SER A 193 18.43 17.57 17.00
N GLN A 194 17.84 17.12 15.88
CA GLN A 194 18.04 15.78 15.39
C GLN A 194 19.52 15.52 15.04
N ARG A 195 20.00 14.29 15.36
CA ARG A 195 21.37 13.87 15.05
C ARG A 195 21.72 14.13 13.59
N GLN A 196 22.93 14.65 13.38
CA GLN A 196 23.45 14.92 12.03
C GLN A 196 23.61 13.63 11.23
N PRO A 197 23.35 13.65 9.91
CA PRO A 197 23.68 12.53 9.04
C PRO A 197 25.19 12.33 8.96
N PRO A 198 25.67 11.16 8.49
CA PRO A 198 27.08 10.91 8.27
C PRO A 198 27.73 11.98 7.37
N ALA A 199 29.04 12.16 7.51
CA ALA A 199 29.81 13.09 6.72
C ALA A 199 29.54 12.94 5.20
N GLY A 200 29.39 14.05 4.49
CA GLY A 200 29.08 14.10 3.05
C GLY A 200 27.60 14.27 2.71
N ASN A 201 26.68 14.07 3.63
CA ASN A 201 25.26 14.36 3.45
C ASN A 201 24.91 15.77 3.95
N VAL A 202 24.04 16.46 3.23
CA VAL A 202 23.53 17.75 3.67
C VAL A 202 22.35 17.52 4.62
N PRO A 203 22.47 17.91 5.90
CA PRO A 203 21.40 17.73 6.86
C PRO A 203 20.19 18.59 6.50
N ILE A 204 19.01 18.07 6.73
CA ILE A 204 17.79 18.87 6.61
C ILE A 204 17.66 19.74 7.86
N ARG A 205 17.71 21.04 7.67
CA ARG A 205 17.63 22.08 8.70
C ARG A 205 16.54 23.09 8.35
N ILE A 206 16.00 23.73 9.36
CA ILE A 206 14.96 24.75 9.22
C ILE A 206 15.46 26.03 9.88
N ASP A 207 15.53 27.12 9.10
CA ASP A 207 15.90 28.44 9.57
C ASP A 207 14.76 29.43 9.32
N ARG A 208 14.38 30.20 10.33
CA ARG A 208 13.38 31.27 10.20
C ARG A 208 14.05 32.62 10.07
N LYS A 209 13.73 33.35 9.01
CA LYS A 209 14.23 34.69 8.69
C LYS A 209 13.06 35.62 8.38
N GLY A 210 12.57 36.32 9.39
CA GLY A 210 11.41 37.20 9.23
C GLY A 210 10.16 36.43 8.80
N ASP A 211 9.65 36.75 7.62
CA ASP A 211 8.48 36.13 6.97
C ASP A 211 8.82 34.91 6.09
N THR A 212 10.09 34.48 6.10
CA THR A 212 10.57 33.37 5.28
C THR A 212 11.11 32.26 6.18
N ILE A 213 10.69 31.02 5.89
CA ILE A 213 11.31 29.80 6.42
C ILE A 213 12.15 29.17 5.30
N GLU A 214 13.42 28.97 5.57
CA GLU A 214 14.33 28.21 4.72
C GLU A 214 14.45 26.77 5.24
N ILE A 215 14.17 25.78 4.38
CA ILE A 215 14.43 24.36 4.67
C ILE A 215 15.61 23.95 3.81
N SER A 216 16.76 23.72 4.43
CA SER A 216 17.95 23.28 3.72
C SER A 216 18.03 21.76 3.71
N GLY A 217 18.38 21.16 2.60
CA GLY A 217 18.58 19.72 2.47
C GLY A 217 18.81 19.34 1.01
N ARG A 218 19.41 18.20 0.79
CA ARG A 218 19.72 17.72 -0.57
C ARG A 218 18.87 16.49 -0.90
N LEU A 219 18.33 16.46 -2.12
CA LEU A 219 17.75 15.24 -2.67
C LEU A 219 18.83 14.15 -2.77
N SER A 220 18.45 12.89 -2.57
CA SER A 220 19.38 11.76 -2.59
C SER A 220 19.91 11.52 -4.01
N LYS A 221 19.07 11.74 -5.03
CA LYS A 221 19.39 11.50 -6.44
C LYS A 221 19.06 12.70 -7.33
N PRO A 222 19.65 13.90 -7.08
CA PRO A 222 19.26 15.12 -7.78
C PRO A 222 19.61 15.13 -9.27
N LYS A 223 20.49 14.23 -9.72
CA LYS A 223 20.94 14.15 -11.12
C LYS A 223 20.05 13.24 -11.98
N GLU A 224 19.16 12.47 -11.38
CA GLU A 224 18.29 11.55 -12.07
C GLU A 224 16.90 12.18 -12.20
N ALA A 225 16.67 12.93 -13.28
CA ALA A 225 15.41 13.66 -13.46
C ALA A 225 14.15 12.78 -13.35
N GLY A 226 14.20 11.56 -13.85
CA GLY A 226 13.10 10.58 -13.75
C GLY A 226 12.83 10.08 -12.32
N ASN A 227 13.79 10.24 -11.41
CA ASN A 227 13.71 9.78 -10.03
C ASN A 227 13.47 10.89 -9.01
N ILE A 228 13.35 12.15 -9.42
CA ILE A 228 13.07 13.26 -8.49
C ILE A 228 11.77 12.98 -7.71
N GLY A 229 10.76 12.42 -8.36
CA GLY A 229 9.47 12.08 -7.75
C GLY A 229 9.54 10.99 -6.67
N HIS A 230 10.56 10.16 -6.69
CA HIS A 230 10.75 9.01 -5.76
C HIS A 230 11.84 9.22 -4.73
N ASP A 231 12.40 10.43 -4.64
CA ASP A 231 13.45 10.72 -3.67
C ASP A 231 12.89 10.74 -2.23
N PRO A 232 13.51 10.03 -1.27
CA PRO A 232 13.04 9.97 0.12
C PRO A 232 12.93 11.33 0.81
N ASN A 233 13.80 12.29 0.45
CA ASN A 233 13.81 13.62 1.06
C ASN A 233 12.64 14.50 0.60
N ILE A 234 11.97 14.16 -0.50
CA ILE A 234 10.71 14.82 -0.88
C ILE A 234 9.65 14.61 0.20
N GLY A 235 9.55 13.40 0.74
CA GLY A 235 8.67 13.13 1.87
C GLY A 235 8.97 14.01 3.07
N THR A 236 10.26 14.18 3.40
CA THR A 236 10.67 15.04 4.53
C THR A 236 10.35 16.52 4.29
N PHE A 237 10.59 17.05 3.09
CA PHE A 237 10.22 18.43 2.75
C PHE A 237 8.70 18.62 2.81
N SER A 238 7.94 17.68 2.28
CA SER A 238 6.48 17.67 2.32
C SER A 238 5.97 17.69 3.77
N MET A 239 6.48 16.79 4.59
CA MET A 239 6.11 16.64 5.99
C MET A 239 6.35 17.92 6.79
N LEU A 240 7.57 18.46 6.73
CA LEU A 240 7.95 19.66 7.47
C LEU A 240 7.11 20.86 7.01
N SER A 241 7.02 21.08 5.71
CA SER A 241 6.26 22.21 5.15
C SER A 241 4.79 22.13 5.49
N LYS A 242 4.17 20.93 5.41
CA LYS A 242 2.76 20.73 5.79
C LYS A 242 2.54 21.00 7.27
N GLY A 243 3.43 20.52 8.14
CA GLY A 243 3.36 20.79 9.59
C GLY A 243 3.44 22.29 9.90
N LEU A 244 4.37 23.01 9.27
CA LEU A 244 4.49 24.47 9.42
C LEU A 244 3.22 25.20 8.95
N ARG A 245 2.65 24.82 7.79
CA ARG A 245 1.39 25.39 7.28
C ARG A 245 0.22 25.11 8.25
N ALA A 246 0.14 23.91 8.79
CA ALA A 246 -0.93 23.53 9.73
C ALA A 246 -0.86 24.33 11.04
N LEU A 247 0.33 24.78 11.45
CA LEU A 247 0.51 25.68 12.62
C LEU A 247 0.40 27.18 12.27
N GLY A 248 -0.14 27.49 11.10
CA GLY A 248 -0.48 28.86 10.71
C GLY A 248 0.65 29.63 10.02
N TRP A 249 1.72 28.98 9.57
CA TRP A 249 2.72 29.69 8.77
C TRP A 249 2.18 30.07 7.39
N THR A 250 2.00 31.36 7.15
CA THR A 250 1.51 31.92 5.87
C THR A 250 2.63 32.51 5.02
N GLY A 251 3.83 32.74 5.60
CA GLY A 251 4.98 33.27 4.90
C GLY A 251 5.59 32.34 3.87
N ARG A 252 6.67 32.77 3.25
CA ARG A 252 7.39 31.98 2.24
C ARG A 252 8.05 30.75 2.88
N ILE A 253 8.09 29.64 2.13
CA ILE A 253 8.90 28.46 2.46
C ILE A 253 9.80 28.17 1.26
N VAL A 254 11.11 28.30 1.47
CA VAL A 254 12.12 28.15 0.43
C VAL A 254 12.98 26.92 0.73
N ILE A 255 13.00 25.97 -0.21
CA ILE A 255 13.90 24.82 -0.13
C ILE A 255 15.28 25.22 -0.67
N THR A 256 16.30 25.11 0.18
CA THR A 256 17.67 25.48 -0.16
C THR A 256 18.59 24.26 -0.18
N LYS A 257 19.74 24.37 -0.87
CA LYS A 257 20.75 23.28 -0.98
C LYS A 257 20.19 21.95 -1.51
N HIS A 258 19.06 22.00 -2.23
CA HIS A 258 18.36 20.81 -2.73
C HIS A 258 19.14 20.02 -3.80
N GLY A 259 20.09 20.63 -4.47
CA GLY A 259 20.92 20.02 -5.52
C GLY A 259 20.20 19.82 -6.87
N VAL A 260 18.96 20.28 -7.00
CA VAL A 260 18.20 20.22 -8.25
C VAL A 260 18.72 21.28 -9.22
N LYS A 261 18.84 20.94 -10.50
CA LYS A 261 19.18 21.87 -11.58
C LYS A 261 17.94 22.19 -12.41
N GLN A 262 17.86 23.40 -12.95
CA GLN A 262 16.75 23.81 -13.83
C GLN A 262 16.53 22.82 -14.99
N SER A 263 17.62 22.32 -15.57
CA SER A 263 17.56 21.35 -16.67
C SER A 263 16.89 20.02 -16.28
N TYR A 264 16.92 19.62 -15.00
CA TYR A 264 16.23 18.41 -14.52
C TYR A 264 14.73 18.64 -14.41
N ILE A 265 14.32 19.79 -13.88
CA ILE A 265 12.91 20.18 -13.79
C ILE A 265 12.29 20.20 -15.20
N ASN A 266 12.99 20.81 -16.16
CA ASN A 266 12.51 20.89 -17.55
C ASN A 266 12.38 19.52 -18.22
N LYS A 267 13.26 18.53 -17.86
CA LYS A 267 13.24 17.18 -18.43
C LYS A 267 12.22 16.26 -17.74
N SER A 268 12.00 16.43 -16.44
CA SER A 268 11.09 15.57 -15.68
C SER A 268 9.62 15.78 -16.03
N GLY A 269 9.29 16.82 -16.80
CA GLY A 269 7.93 17.12 -17.22
C GLY A 269 7.01 17.54 -16.08
N VAL A 270 5.75 17.68 -16.41
CA VAL A 270 4.72 18.21 -15.50
C VAL A 270 4.15 17.19 -14.53
N ASN A 271 4.46 15.89 -14.68
CA ASN A 271 3.94 14.78 -13.85
C ASN A 271 4.94 14.36 -12.77
N ASN A 272 5.62 15.31 -12.16
CA ASN A 272 6.64 15.03 -11.15
C ASN A 272 6.09 15.25 -9.74
N LYS A 273 6.19 14.22 -8.89
CA LYS A 273 5.71 14.25 -7.50
C LYS A 273 6.26 15.43 -6.70
N PHE A 274 7.53 15.80 -6.93
CA PHE A 274 8.14 16.94 -6.22
C PHE A 274 7.52 18.26 -6.64
N LEU A 275 7.24 18.46 -7.94
CA LEU A 275 6.56 19.65 -8.44
C LEU A 275 5.13 19.74 -7.88
N PHE A 276 4.43 18.61 -7.77
CA PHE A 276 3.11 18.59 -7.12
C PHE A 276 3.18 19.05 -5.68
N ILE A 277 4.14 18.54 -4.90
CA ILE A 277 4.36 18.97 -3.51
C ILE A 277 4.68 20.47 -3.44
N CYS A 278 5.56 20.97 -4.29
CA CYS A 278 5.86 22.41 -4.35
C CYS A 278 4.60 23.23 -4.62
N LYS A 279 3.76 22.81 -5.55
CA LYS A 279 2.49 23.48 -5.87
C LYS A 279 1.51 23.42 -4.70
N MET A 280 1.26 22.22 -4.15
CA MET A 280 0.27 22.01 -3.07
C MET A 280 0.61 22.80 -1.81
N LEU A 281 1.88 22.94 -1.48
CA LEU A 281 2.34 23.59 -0.25
C LEU A 281 2.88 25.00 -0.46
N ASN A 282 2.81 25.52 -1.70
CA ASN A 282 3.36 26.80 -2.10
C ASN A 282 4.84 26.94 -1.66
N LEU A 283 5.67 26.01 -2.16
CA LEU A 283 7.11 25.97 -1.88
C LEU A 283 7.87 26.62 -3.04
N GLU A 284 8.94 27.32 -2.68
CA GLU A 284 9.91 27.83 -3.63
C GLU A 284 11.19 26.99 -3.58
N LEU A 285 11.79 26.74 -4.73
CA LEU A 285 13.12 26.13 -4.81
C LEU A 285 14.13 27.22 -5.09
N LYS A 286 15.15 27.37 -4.24
CA LYS A 286 16.17 28.39 -4.43
C LYS A 286 16.86 28.21 -5.78
N ASP A 287 16.99 29.29 -6.55
CA ASP A 287 17.63 29.34 -7.87
C ASP A 287 16.95 28.46 -8.95
N ILE A 288 15.67 28.09 -8.76
CA ILE A 288 14.87 27.32 -9.71
C ILE A 288 13.58 28.06 -10.01
N VAL A 289 13.26 28.16 -11.28
CA VAL A 289 11.96 28.64 -11.77
C VAL A 289 11.07 27.41 -11.97
N LEU A 290 10.02 27.31 -11.18
CA LEU A 290 9.02 26.24 -11.36
C LEU A 290 8.21 26.49 -12.63
N PRO A 291 7.74 25.43 -13.34
CA PRO A 291 6.85 25.58 -14.47
C PRO A 291 5.59 26.37 -14.09
N ALA A 292 5.16 27.28 -14.95
CA ALA A 292 3.94 28.07 -14.72
C ALA A 292 2.72 27.15 -14.57
N GLU A 293 2.64 26.11 -15.40
CA GLU A 293 1.63 25.07 -15.32
C GLU A 293 2.23 23.75 -14.87
N ILE A 294 1.65 23.16 -13.85
CA ILE A 294 1.94 21.81 -13.40
C ILE A 294 0.67 21.00 -13.61
N ASN A 295 0.75 20.02 -14.51
CA ASN A 295 -0.37 19.17 -14.84
C ASN A 295 -0.68 18.21 -13.67
N PHE A 296 -1.51 18.68 -12.75
CA PHE A 296 -1.91 17.92 -11.57
C PHE A 296 -2.95 16.86 -11.95
N PRO A 297 -2.89 15.64 -11.40
CA PRO A 297 -3.92 14.64 -11.62
C PRO A 297 -5.30 15.18 -11.27
N LYS A 298 -6.29 14.93 -12.12
CA LYS A 298 -7.68 15.37 -11.89
C LYS A 298 -8.38 14.56 -10.82
N THR A 299 -7.97 13.28 -10.70
CA THR A 299 -8.54 12.33 -9.74
C THR A 299 -7.43 11.79 -8.85
N TYR A 300 -7.75 11.38 -7.64
CA TYR A 300 -6.80 10.82 -6.69
C TYR A 300 -6.60 9.32 -6.91
N TRP A 301 -7.60 8.63 -7.43
CA TRP A 301 -7.62 7.19 -7.71
C TRP A 301 -8.40 6.89 -8.99
N HIS A 302 -8.19 5.71 -9.55
CA HIS A 302 -8.94 5.15 -10.67
C HIS A 302 -9.41 3.75 -10.34
N TYR A 303 -10.49 3.32 -10.98
CA TYR A 303 -10.85 1.93 -10.95
C TYR A 303 -9.75 1.08 -11.61
N GLU A 304 -9.43 -0.03 -10.95
CA GLU A 304 -8.58 -1.03 -11.57
C GLU A 304 -9.32 -1.61 -12.78
N GLN A 305 -8.76 -1.45 -13.97
CA GLN A 305 -9.46 -1.84 -15.19
C GLN A 305 -8.92 -3.15 -15.79
N SER A 306 -7.65 -3.43 -15.64
CA SER A 306 -7.01 -4.61 -16.20
C SER A 306 -5.58 -4.70 -15.70
N SER A 307 -5.41 -4.95 -14.42
CA SER A 307 -4.10 -5.14 -13.82
C SER A 307 -3.71 -6.60 -13.86
N GLU A 308 -2.44 -6.87 -14.00
CA GLU A 308 -1.88 -8.20 -13.80
C GLU A 308 -2.15 -8.76 -12.40
N LYS A 309 -2.39 -7.90 -11.41
CA LYS A 309 -2.72 -8.27 -10.03
C LYS A 309 -4.10 -8.90 -9.83
N VAL A 310 -5.01 -8.71 -10.76
CA VAL A 310 -6.43 -9.06 -10.56
C VAL A 310 -6.63 -10.53 -10.31
N ALA A 311 -6.01 -11.36 -11.13
CA ALA A 311 -6.16 -12.80 -11.01
C ALA A 311 -5.44 -13.31 -9.75
N SER A 312 -4.26 -12.78 -9.40
CA SER A 312 -3.55 -13.15 -8.19
C SER A 312 -4.30 -12.72 -6.91
N ILE A 313 -4.89 -11.53 -6.89
CA ILE A 313 -5.75 -11.09 -5.78
C ILE A 313 -6.99 -11.97 -5.65
N LEU A 314 -7.63 -12.31 -6.76
CA LEU A 314 -8.81 -13.19 -6.74
C LEU A 314 -8.45 -14.56 -6.17
N LEU A 315 -7.41 -15.20 -6.68
CA LEU A 315 -6.96 -16.50 -6.19
C LEU A 315 -6.57 -16.43 -4.71
N HIS A 316 -5.86 -15.39 -4.29
CA HIS A 316 -5.50 -15.16 -2.89
C HIS A 316 -6.76 -15.11 -1.99
N ILE A 317 -7.76 -14.33 -2.36
CA ILE A 317 -9.01 -14.19 -1.60
C ILE A 317 -9.74 -15.54 -1.50
N LEU A 318 -9.88 -16.26 -2.61
CA LEU A 318 -10.57 -17.54 -2.64
C LEU A 318 -9.81 -18.61 -1.84
N SER A 319 -8.49 -18.67 -1.98
CA SER A 319 -7.63 -19.59 -1.23
C SER A 319 -7.75 -19.36 0.28
N GLU A 320 -7.71 -18.09 0.72
CA GLU A 320 -7.88 -17.75 2.14
C GLU A 320 -9.29 -18.09 2.66
N ASN A 321 -10.35 -17.87 1.85
CA ASN A 321 -11.71 -18.28 2.22
C ASN A 321 -11.84 -19.79 2.34
N ASN A 322 -11.05 -20.56 1.59
CA ASN A 322 -10.98 -22.02 1.64
C ASN A 322 -10.07 -22.58 2.76
N GLY A 323 -9.48 -21.72 3.58
CA GLY A 323 -8.66 -22.12 4.72
C GLY A 323 -7.17 -22.15 4.49
N MET A 324 -6.68 -21.86 3.29
CA MET A 324 -5.25 -21.67 3.05
C MET A 324 -4.72 -20.46 3.84
N ILE A 325 -3.49 -20.54 4.27
CA ILE A 325 -2.85 -19.52 5.12
C ILE A 325 -1.95 -18.63 4.26
N GLU A 326 -2.12 -17.31 4.33
CA GLU A 326 -1.19 -16.35 3.75
C GLU A 326 0.19 -16.47 4.44
N VAL A 327 1.21 -16.78 3.67
CA VAL A 327 2.62 -16.81 4.09
C VAL A 327 3.31 -15.50 3.75
N TYR A 328 3.00 -14.94 2.58
CA TYR A 328 3.55 -13.68 2.08
C TYR A 328 2.62 -13.07 1.05
N GLN A 329 2.57 -11.73 0.99
CA GLN A 329 1.91 -11.01 -0.10
C GLN A 329 2.65 -9.72 -0.47
N ASN A 330 2.65 -9.36 -1.75
CA ASN A 330 3.20 -8.12 -2.29
C ASN A 330 2.48 -7.66 -3.57
N HIS A 331 1.18 -7.66 -3.58
CA HIS A 331 0.39 -7.26 -4.75
C HIS A 331 0.70 -5.82 -5.23
N ALA A 332 1.12 -4.93 -4.33
CA ALA A 332 1.50 -3.56 -4.70
C ALA A 332 2.88 -3.44 -5.32
N GLY A 333 3.73 -4.46 -5.20
CA GLY A 333 5.09 -4.48 -5.75
C GLY A 333 6.07 -3.49 -5.11
N CYS A 334 5.68 -2.82 -4.03
CA CYS A 334 6.42 -1.67 -3.48
C CYS A 334 7.20 -1.97 -2.21
N GLU A 335 6.72 -2.85 -1.36
CA GLU A 335 7.28 -3.11 -0.04
C GLU A 335 7.61 -4.59 0.13
N ARG A 336 8.77 -4.85 0.72
CA ARG A 336 9.10 -6.18 1.22
C ARG A 336 8.45 -6.30 2.59
N GLY A 337 7.38 -7.06 2.66
CA GLY A 337 6.69 -7.39 3.88
C GLY A 337 7.44 -8.46 4.69
N TYR A 338 6.70 -9.09 5.57
CA TYR A 338 7.17 -10.22 6.36
C TYR A 338 6.75 -11.53 5.69
N PHE A 339 7.65 -12.50 5.77
CA PHE A 339 7.35 -13.89 5.52
C PHE A 339 6.94 -14.54 6.84
N PHE A 340 5.82 -15.23 6.89
CA PHE A 340 5.33 -15.87 8.10
C PHE A 340 5.72 -17.35 8.13
N THR A 341 6.26 -17.81 9.27
CA THR A 341 6.53 -19.23 9.50
C THR A 341 5.25 -20.03 9.71
N LYS A 342 5.35 -21.36 9.84
CA LYS A 342 4.21 -22.23 10.23
C LYS A 342 3.60 -21.79 11.56
N GLU A 343 4.43 -21.33 12.50
CA GLU A 343 4.04 -20.84 13.82
C GLU A 343 3.51 -19.41 13.78
N ARG A 344 3.43 -18.81 12.59
CA ARG A 344 3.01 -17.42 12.35
C ARG A 344 3.98 -16.36 12.84
N ASP A 345 5.24 -16.72 13.05
CA ASP A 345 6.28 -15.75 13.38
C ASP A 345 6.66 -14.92 12.14
N PRO A 346 6.62 -13.58 12.24
CA PRO A 346 6.99 -12.71 11.13
C PRO A 346 8.51 -12.63 10.99
N ILE A 347 9.02 -12.87 9.78
CA ILE A 347 10.44 -12.76 9.44
C ILE A 347 10.61 -11.76 8.32
N ALA A 348 11.44 -10.74 8.54
CA ALA A 348 11.72 -9.73 7.53
C ALA A 348 12.46 -10.33 6.33
N LEU A 349 11.96 -10.08 5.14
CA LEU A 349 12.59 -10.54 3.90
C LEU A 349 13.81 -9.68 3.54
N HIS A 350 14.94 -10.32 3.30
CA HIS A 350 16.16 -9.66 2.86
C HIS A 350 16.08 -9.28 1.37
N LYS A 351 16.83 -8.24 1.00
CA LYS A 351 16.90 -7.80 -0.43
C LYS A 351 17.72 -8.74 -1.30
N LYS A 352 18.60 -9.50 -0.68
CA LYS A 352 19.55 -10.38 -1.34
C LYS A 352 19.32 -11.80 -0.87
N ALA A 353 19.41 -12.73 -1.79
CA ALA A 353 19.56 -14.12 -1.51
C ALA A 353 20.98 -14.41 -0.93
N SER A 354 21.19 -15.59 -0.41
CA SER A 354 22.46 -16.01 0.19
C SER A 354 23.65 -15.93 -0.79
N ASP A 355 23.39 -16.11 -2.08
CA ASP A 355 24.38 -16.00 -3.17
C ASP A 355 24.70 -14.55 -3.58
N GLY A 356 24.03 -13.55 -2.96
CA GLY A 356 24.20 -12.15 -3.25
C GLY A 356 23.38 -11.62 -4.42
N THR A 357 22.60 -12.44 -5.11
CA THR A 357 21.63 -12.01 -6.12
C THR A 357 20.44 -11.28 -5.49
N ASN A 358 19.61 -10.64 -6.30
CA ASN A 358 18.36 -10.07 -5.78
C ASN A 358 17.37 -11.19 -5.50
N LEU A 359 16.80 -11.20 -4.29
CA LEU A 359 15.71 -12.12 -3.97
C LEU A 359 14.47 -11.71 -4.78
N LEU A 360 14.05 -12.56 -5.70
CA LEU A 360 12.78 -12.44 -6.41
C LEU A 360 11.66 -12.97 -5.53
N LEU A 361 10.54 -12.31 -5.56
CA LEU A 361 9.40 -12.62 -4.69
C LEU A 361 8.13 -12.70 -5.54
N PRO A 362 7.30 -13.73 -5.36
CA PRO A 362 5.98 -13.81 -6.00
C PRO A 362 5.02 -12.74 -5.45
N ASP A 363 3.90 -12.52 -6.13
CA ASP A 363 2.84 -11.64 -5.64
C ASP A 363 2.23 -12.14 -4.34
N VAL A 364 2.06 -13.44 -4.21
CA VAL A 364 1.56 -14.09 -2.99
C VAL A 364 2.12 -15.48 -2.80
N VAL A 365 2.33 -15.88 -1.55
CA VAL A 365 2.64 -17.24 -1.13
C VAL A 365 1.55 -17.72 -0.17
N MET A 366 0.92 -18.84 -0.50
CA MET A 366 -0.13 -19.47 0.31
C MET A 366 0.33 -20.85 0.78
N TYR A 367 -0.10 -21.26 1.98
CA TYR A 367 0.15 -22.58 2.51
C TYR A 367 -1.15 -23.30 2.83
N ASP A 368 -1.27 -24.53 2.38
CA ASP A 368 -2.34 -25.44 2.77
C ASP A 368 -1.82 -26.47 3.77
N ILE A 369 -2.50 -26.57 4.92
CA ILE A 369 -2.09 -27.47 6.01
C ILE A 369 -2.44 -28.91 5.69
N ASP A 370 -3.60 -29.15 5.09
CA ASP A 370 -4.14 -30.48 4.87
C ASP A 370 -3.36 -31.24 3.80
N GLU A 371 -3.03 -30.55 2.71
CA GLU A 371 -2.19 -31.11 1.64
C GLU A 371 -0.70 -30.95 1.91
N ASN A 372 -0.30 -30.20 2.95
CA ASN A 372 1.08 -29.79 3.22
C ASN A 372 1.77 -29.26 1.96
N MET A 373 1.15 -28.27 1.33
CA MET A 373 1.65 -27.68 0.10
C MET A 373 1.76 -26.16 0.16
N VAL A 374 2.69 -25.60 -0.61
CA VAL A 374 2.89 -24.15 -0.78
C VAL A 374 2.60 -23.78 -2.22
N LEU A 375 1.77 -22.76 -2.42
CA LEU A 375 1.45 -22.19 -3.71
C LEU A 375 2.13 -20.83 -3.86
N LEU A 376 3.03 -20.70 -4.84
CA LEU A 376 3.69 -19.46 -5.26
C LEU A 376 2.88 -18.87 -6.42
N VAL A 377 2.31 -17.70 -6.25
CA VAL A 377 1.44 -17.10 -7.26
C VAL A 377 2.05 -15.83 -7.83
N GLU A 378 2.16 -15.77 -9.14
CA GLU A 378 2.55 -14.60 -9.91
C GLU A 378 1.41 -14.16 -10.84
N GLY A 379 1.00 -12.89 -10.71
CA GLY A 379 -0.05 -12.30 -11.54
C GLY A 379 0.51 -11.69 -12.82
N LYS A 380 -0.06 -12.04 -13.95
CA LYS A 380 0.36 -11.50 -15.25
C LYS A 380 -0.81 -11.17 -16.16
N ARG A 381 -0.54 -10.32 -17.15
CA ARG A 381 -1.38 -10.19 -18.34
C ARG A 381 -0.92 -11.18 -19.40
N LEU A 382 -1.79 -11.49 -20.33
CA LEU A 382 -1.39 -12.33 -21.47
C LEU A 382 -0.18 -11.76 -22.24
N SER A 383 -0.08 -10.42 -22.33
CA SER A 383 1.07 -9.75 -23.00
C SER A 383 2.38 -9.87 -22.24
N THR A 384 2.36 -10.07 -20.92
CA THR A 384 3.55 -10.20 -20.05
C THR A 384 3.77 -11.63 -19.56
N LEU A 385 3.07 -12.61 -20.13
CA LEU A 385 3.14 -14.02 -19.72
C LEU A 385 4.57 -14.57 -19.73
N GLN A 386 5.36 -14.27 -20.76
CA GLN A 386 6.74 -14.73 -20.86
C GLN A 386 7.66 -14.14 -19.79
N ASP A 387 7.32 -12.97 -19.26
CA ASP A 387 8.02 -12.39 -18.13
C ASP A 387 7.70 -13.19 -16.87
N GLY A 388 6.44 -13.57 -16.66
CA GLY A 388 6.02 -14.43 -15.56
C GLY A 388 6.70 -15.79 -15.56
N VAL A 389 6.81 -16.44 -16.71
CA VAL A 389 7.55 -17.70 -16.83
C VAL A 389 9.02 -17.55 -16.40
N ARG A 390 9.65 -16.44 -16.78
CA ARG A 390 11.04 -16.15 -16.37
C ARG A 390 11.17 -15.82 -14.89
N GLU A 391 10.19 -15.13 -14.31
CA GLU A 391 10.18 -14.80 -12.90
C GLU A 391 10.02 -16.04 -12.03
N ILE A 392 9.11 -16.94 -12.37
CA ILE A 392 8.95 -18.22 -11.69
C ILE A 392 10.28 -19.01 -11.67
N GLN A 393 10.95 -19.10 -12.79
CA GLN A 393 12.27 -19.76 -12.86
C GLN A 393 13.33 -19.13 -11.94
N GLY A 394 13.11 -17.90 -11.49
CA GLY A 394 13.96 -17.17 -10.55
C GLY A 394 13.59 -17.33 -9.08
N TYR A 395 12.52 -18.06 -8.75
CA TYR A 395 12.04 -18.22 -7.36
C TYR A 395 12.84 -19.25 -6.56
N TYR A 396 13.79 -19.94 -7.17
CA TYR A 396 14.63 -20.94 -6.49
C TYR A 396 15.22 -20.47 -5.16
N ALA A 397 15.49 -19.17 -4.99
CA ALA A 397 16.03 -18.64 -3.75
C ALA A 397 14.97 -18.54 -2.64
N ILE A 398 13.72 -18.13 -2.97
CA ILE A 398 12.62 -18.11 -1.98
C ILE A 398 12.22 -19.54 -1.62
N GLU A 399 12.25 -20.47 -2.57
CA GLU A 399 11.94 -21.87 -2.34
C GLU A 399 12.96 -22.52 -1.38
N ASN A 400 14.25 -22.45 -1.70
CA ASN A 400 15.31 -23.14 -0.96
C ASN A 400 15.68 -22.46 0.37
N GLU A 401 15.69 -21.12 0.41
CA GLU A 401 16.15 -20.38 1.61
C GLU A 401 15.02 -20.09 2.59
N TRP A 402 13.76 -20.08 2.13
CA TRP A 402 12.61 -19.69 2.94
C TRP A 402 11.57 -20.80 3.08
N ILE A 403 11.07 -21.33 1.96
CA ILE A 403 10.02 -22.34 2.02
C ILE A 403 10.57 -23.66 2.60
N GLU A 404 11.66 -24.16 2.07
CA GLU A 404 12.27 -25.40 2.58
C GLU A 404 12.62 -25.28 4.08
N LYS A 405 13.08 -24.11 4.51
CA LYS A 405 13.46 -23.86 5.90
C LYS A 405 12.28 -23.76 6.86
N TYR A 406 11.21 -23.07 6.48
CA TYR A 406 10.09 -22.75 7.37
C TYR A 406 8.84 -23.59 7.13
N TYR A 407 8.78 -24.29 5.99
CA TYR A 407 7.74 -25.24 5.59
C TYR A 407 8.37 -26.54 5.09
N PRO A 408 9.24 -27.20 5.89
CA PRO A 408 10.00 -28.35 5.43
C PRO A 408 9.07 -29.49 5.00
N GLY A 409 9.43 -30.12 3.88
CA GLY A 409 8.69 -31.27 3.32
C GLY A 409 7.34 -30.91 2.72
N SER A 410 7.04 -29.62 2.50
CA SER A 410 5.87 -29.22 1.71
C SER A 410 6.12 -29.42 0.22
N THR A 411 5.06 -29.76 -0.52
CA THR A 411 5.12 -29.73 -1.99
C THR A 411 4.94 -28.29 -2.44
N ILE A 412 5.83 -27.81 -3.33
CA ILE A 412 5.78 -26.46 -3.87
C ILE A 412 5.12 -26.51 -5.25
N TYR A 413 4.19 -25.60 -5.48
CA TYR A 413 3.53 -25.40 -6.76
C TYR A 413 3.72 -23.98 -7.24
N ASP A 414 4.25 -23.82 -8.46
CA ASP A 414 4.34 -22.55 -9.14
C ASP A 414 3.05 -22.24 -9.90
N CYS A 415 2.48 -21.07 -9.66
CA CYS A 415 1.24 -20.64 -10.28
C CYS A 415 1.42 -19.33 -11.05
N ILE A 416 1.04 -19.32 -12.32
CA ILE A 416 0.79 -18.09 -13.05
C ILE A 416 -0.70 -17.86 -13.12
N SER A 417 -1.13 -16.69 -12.64
CA SER A 417 -2.51 -16.23 -12.74
C SER A 417 -2.63 -15.11 -13.77
N ILE A 418 -3.46 -15.31 -14.79
CA ILE A 418 -3.59 -14.40 -15.93
C ILE A 418 -4.95 -13.74 -15.91
N PHE A 419 -4.96 -12.42 -16.06
CA PHE A 419 -6.20 -11.67 -16.28
C PHE A 419 -6.32 -11.18 -17.72
N GLY A 420 -7.46 -11.50 -18.33
CA GLY A 420 -7.78 -11.12 -19.70
C GLY A 420 -7.09 -11.96 -20.78
N GLY A 421 -7.63 -11.95 -21.98
CA GLY A 421 -7.10 -12.70 -23.11
C GLY A 421 -7.70 -14.11 -23.25
N THR A 422 -7.06 -14.93 -24.10
CA THR A 422 -7.39 -16.33 -24.33
C THR A 422 -6.28 -17.22 -23.82
N GLU A 423 -6.62 -18.45 -23.49
CA GLU A 423 -5.67 -19.45 -23.01
C GLU A 423 -4.52 -19.64 -23.99
N LYS A 424 -3.33 -19.87 -23.44
CA LYS A 424 -2.15 -20.28 -24.18
C LYS A 424 -1.48 -21.39 -23.40
N ASP A 425 -1.00 -22.36 -24.14
CA ASP A 425 -0.11 -23.37 -23.59
C ASP A 425 1.18 -22.70 -23.09
N VAL A 426 1.48 -22.89 -21.80
CA VAL A 426 2.64 -22.28 -21.13
C VAL A 426 3.49 -23.42 -20.54
N PRO A 427 4.68 -23.62 -21.05
CA PRO A 427 5.42 -24.85 -20.80
C PRO A 427 5.99 -25.04 -19.38
N HIS A 428 5.65 -24.29 -18.34
CA HIS A 428 6.37 -24.46 -17.08
C HIS A 428 5.64 -24.21 -15.74
N PRO A 429 4.50 -23.54 -15.58
CA PRO A 429 3.89 -23.50 -14.26
C PRO A 429 3.15 -24.81 -13.96
N ASP A 430 3.23 -25.25 -12.71
CA ASP A 430 2.43 -26.38 -12.24
C ASP A 430 0.94 -26.03 -12.25
N VAL A 431 0.65 -24.76 -11.98
CA VAL A 431 -0.72 -24.21 -11.95
C VAL A 431 -0.84 -23.04 -12.92
N LEU A 432 -1.80 -23.12 -13.80
CA LEU A 432 -2.17 -22.04 -14.71
C LEU A 432 -3.63 -21.65 -14.48
N LEU A 433 -3.84 -20.39 -14.06
CA LEU A 433 -5.14 -19.83 -13.79
C LEU A 433 -5.46 -18.72 -14.79
N TYR A 434 -6.59 -18.83 -15.48
CA TYR A 434 -7.13 -17.76 -16.33
C TYR A 434 -8.37 -17.16 -15.70
N VAL A 435 -8.42 -15.84 -15.67
CA VAL A 435 -9.62 -15.07 -15.33
C VAL A 435 -9.97 -14.18 -16.49
N SER A 436 -11.09 -14.43 -17.15
CA SER A 436 -11.55 -13.60 -18.26
C SER A 436 -12.10 -12.26 -17.75
N GLU A 437 -12.16 -11.25 -18.63
CA GLU A 437 -12.84 -9.98 -18.32
C GLU A 437 -14.33 -10.16 -18.00
N LYS A 438 -14.92 -11.28 -18.43
CA LYS A 438 -16.32 -11.64 -18.16
C LYS A 438 -16.48 -12.38 -16.83
N GLY A 439 -15.38 -12.77 -16.18
CA GLY A 439 -15.38 -13.49 -14.92
C GLY A 439 -15.38 -15.02 -15.05
N ASP A 440 -15.19 -15.55 -16.26
CA ASP A 440 -14.97 -16.97 -16.41
C ASP A 440 -13.58 -17.30 -15.87
N ILE A 441 -13.48 -18.31 -15.03
CA ILE A 441 -12.23 -18.77 -14.43
C ILE A 441 -11.91 -20.14 -14.99
N ARG A 442 -10.66 -20.37 -15.37
CA ARG A 442 -10.17 -21.67 -15.83
C ARG A 442 -8.85 -22.00 -15.14
N ILE A 443 -8.74 -23.23 -14.67
CA ILE A 443 -7.55 -23.75 -14.00
C ILE A 443 -7.21 -25.11 -14.61
N ASN A 444 -5.92 -25.44 -14.71
CA ASN A 444 -5.49 -26.72 -15.24
C ASN A 444 -5.79 -27.87 -14.26
N SER A 445 -6.07 -29.05 -14.82
CA SER A 445 -6.40 -30.27 -14.06
C SER A 445 -5.27 -30.78 -13.13
N GLY A 446 -4.01 -30.42 -13.43
CA GLY A 446 -2.83 -30.73 -12.61
C GLY A 446 -2.68 -29.82 -11.38
N ALA A 447 -3.53 -28.83 -11.21
CA ALA A 447 -3.47 -27.95 -10.04
C ALA A 447 -3.77 -28.72 -8.74
N PRO A 448 -3.19 -28.32 -7.59
CA PRO A 448 -3.47 -28.97 -6.30
C PRO A 448 -4.94 -28.80 -5.94
N LYS A 449 -5.48 -29.81 -5.25
CA LYS A 449 -6.89 -29.86 -4.88
C LYS A 449 -7.32 -28.63 -4.09
N ALA A 450 -6.49 -28.14 -3.15
CA ALA A 450 -6.79 -26.93 -2.40
C ALA A 450 -7.01 -25.70 -3.27
N ALA A 451 -6.27 -25.54 -4.37
CA ALA A 451 -6.46 -24.44 -5.33
C ALA A 451 -7.76 -24.63 -6.13
N ILE A 452 -8.09 -25.85 -6.55
CA ILE A 452 -9.34 -26.15 -7.24
C ILE A 452 -10.54 -25.95 -6.30
N ASP A 453 -10.49 -26.46 -5.08
CA ASP A 453 -11.54 -26.32 -4.08
C ASP A 453 -11.78 -24.83 -3.71
N ALA A 454 -10.73 -24.02 -3.69
CA ALA A 454 -10.88 -22.59 -3.49
C ALA A 454 -11.77 -21.92 -4.54
N LEU A 455 -11.71 -22.38 -5.79
CA LEU A 455 -12.55 -21.86 -6.86
C LEU A 455 -14.02 -22.27 -6.72
N SER A 456 -14.32 -23.40 -6.06
CA SER A 456 -15.70 -23.84 -5.83
C SER A 456 -16.51 -22.84 -5.00
N LEU A 457 -15.85 -22.03 -4.18
CA LEU A 457 -16.49 -20.96 -3.42
C LEU A 457 -17.10 -19.86 -4.29
N THR A 458 -16.77 -19.82 -5.58
CA THR A 458 -17.38 -18.88 -6.52
C THR A 458 -18.82 -19.26 -6.86
N GLU A 459 -19.24 -20.52 -6.69
CA GLU A 459 -20.61 -20.98 -6.96
C GLU A 459 -21.64 -20.30 -6.06
N ASP A 460 -21.25 -19.95 -4.83
CA ASP A 460 -22.10 -19.22 -3.88
C ASP A 460 -22.31 -17.74 -4.27
N VAL A 461 -21.51 -17.23 -5.19
CA VAL A 461 -21.54 -15.86 -5.66
C VAL A 461 -22.08 -15.86 -7.09
N SER A 462 -23.38 -15.77 -7.25
CA SER A 462 -24.07 -15.83 -8.53
C SER A 462 -23.31 -15.09 -9.65
N CYS A 463 -22.90 -15.82 -10.70
CA CYS A 463 -22.31 -15.35 -11.95
C CYS A 463 -20.81 -15.58 -12.18
N ILE A 464 -20.05 -16.19 -11.28
CA ILE A 464 -18.69 -16.64 -11.59
C ILE A 464 -18.75 -18.15 -11.88
N ASN A 465 -18.36 -18.53 -13.09
CA ASN A 465 -18.20 -19.93 -13.47
C ASN A 465 -16.72 -20.28 -13.44
N TYR A 466 -16.38 -21.45 -12.91
CA TYR A 466 -15.03 -21.98 -13.09
C TYR A 466 -15.06 -23.32 -13.82
N GLU A 467 -13.99 -23.61 -14.50
CA GLU A 467 -13.82 -24.81 -15.30
C GLU A 467 -12.41 -25.38 -15.06
N VAL A 468 -12.32 -26.67 -14.77
CA VAL A 468 -11.05 -27.38 -14.71
C VAL A 468 -10.80 -27.95 -16.10
N ILE A 469 -9.68 -27.60 -16.70
CA ILE A 469 -9.36 -27.95 -18.08
C ILE A 469 -8.01 -28.65 -18.18
N ASP A 470 -7.86 -29.49 -19.18
CA ASP A 470 -6.57 -30.08 -19.57
C ASP A 470 -5.92 -29.15 -20.59
N PHE A 471 -4.72 -28.69 -20.28
CA PHE A 471 -3.88 -27.90 -21.19
C PHE A 471 -2.90 -28.79 -21.93
#